data_222673b3e868915391c356052af6c060
#
_entry.id   222673b3e868915391c356052af6c060
#
_cell.length_a   1.000
_cell.length_b   1.000
_cell.length_c   1.000
_cell.angle_alpha   90.00
_cell.angle_beta   90.00
_cell.angle_gamma   90.00
#
_symmetry.space_group_name_H-M   'P 1'
#
loop_
_entity.id
_entity.type
_entity.pdbx_description
1 polymer ?
#
loop_
_entity_poly.entity_id
_entity_poly.type
_entity_poly.pdbx_seq_one_letter_code
_entity_poly.pdbx_strand_id
1 'polypeptide(L)'
;MEKVSANYEVVYIIDPAQGEEGIANLVANFKSLAEQNGSAVEVEEWGSRKLAYPINYKTEGYYVLMTFTSEPSFPRELDRKLRIADGIMRSLIVCKGE
;
A
#
# COMPACT_ATOMS: atom_id res chain seq x y z
N MET A 1 22.32 -16.28 -12.42
CA MET A 1 22.19 -15.50 -11.19
C MET A 1 20.86 -15.75 -10.52
N GLU A 2 20.89 -16.05 -9.27
CA GLU A 2 19.67 -16.33 -8.55
C GLU A 2 18.91 -15.05 -8.23
N LYS A 3 17.60 -15.15 -8.34
CA LYS A 3 16.73 -14.06 -7.93
C LYS A 3 16.39 -14.24 -6.46
N VAL A 4 16.52 -13.17 -5.72
CA VAL A 4 16.20 -13.18 -4.30
C VAL A 4 14.81 -12.60 -4.13
N SER A 5 13.93 -13.39 -3.53
CA SER A 5 12.59 -12.92 -3.20
C SER A 5 12.48 -12.79 -1.70
N ALA A 6 11.74 -11.80 -1.27
CA ALA A 6 11.50 -11.58 0.15
C ALA A 6 10.05 -11.22 0.37
N ASN A 7 9.61 -11.37 1.61
CA ASN A 7 8.26 -11.01 2.01
C ASN A 7 8.25 -9.55 2.44
N TYR A 8 7.30 -8.81 1.91
CA TYR A 8 7.15 -7.40 2.21
C TYR A 8 5.76 -7.11 2.72
N GLU A 9 5.67 -6.07 3.52
CA GLU A 9 4.41 -5.61 4.06
C GLU A 9 4.34 -4.11 3.81
N VAL A 10 3.24 -3.68 3.23
CA VAL A 10 3.03 -2.25 3.00
C VAL A 10 1.73 -1.82 3.68
N VAL A 11 1.85 -0.75 4.45
CA VAL A 11 0.68 -0.09 5.05
C VAL A 11 0.56 1.25 4.34
N TYR A 12 -0.61 1.51 3.77
CA TYR A 12 -0.83 2.81 3.17
C TYR A 12 -2.16 3.38 3.64
N ILE A 13 -2.22 4.69 3.67
CA ILE A 13 -3.37 5.42 4.17
C ILE A 13 -3.98 6.20 3.02
N ILE A 14 -5.26 5.96 2.77
CA ILE A 14 -5.99 6.62 1.69
C ILE A 14 -6.81 7.76 2.27
N ASP A 15 -6.82 8.88 1.57
CA ASP A 15 -7.63 10.03 1.95
C ASP A 15 -9.12 9.68 1.85
N PRO A 16 -9.88 9.79 2.95
CA PRO A 16 -11.30 9.44 2.92
C PRO A 16 -12.10 10.28 1.92
N ALA A 17 -11.59 11.44 1.51
CA ALA A 17 -12.27 12.27 0.52
C ALA A 17 -12.40 11.58 -0.83
N GLN A 18 -11.65 10.50 -1.07
CA GLN A 18 -11.79 9.72 -2.31
C GLN A 18 -13.13 9.01 -2.41
N GLY A 19 -13.83 8.82 -1.29
CA GLY A 19 -15.09 8.10 -1.28
C GLY A 19 -14.90 6.60 -1.40
N GLU A 20 -15.98 5.84 -1.19
CA GLU A 20 -15.89 4.37 -1.22
C GLU A 20 -15.40 3.85 -2.56
N GLU A 21 -15.88 4.41 -3.64
CA GLU A 21 -15.49 3.96 -4.97
C GLU A 21 -14.03 4.28 -5.25
N GLY A 22 -13.57 5.47 -4.90
CA GLY A 22 -12.18 5.85 -5.09
C GLY A 22 -11.24 4.99 -4.25
N ILE A 23 -11.63 4.70 -3.02
CA ILE A 23 -10.85 3.85 -2.14
C ILE A 23 -10.75 2.44 -2.73
N ALA A 24 -11.89 1.89 -3.18
CA ALA A 24 -11.91 0.55 -3.76
C ALA A 24 -11.03 0.47 -5.01
N ASN A 25 -11.06 1.52 -5.84
CA ASN A 25 -10.24 1.56 -7.05
C ASN A 25 -8.75 1.58 -6.72
N LEU A 26 -8.36 2.36 -5.72
CA LEU A 26 -6.95 2.43 -5.31
C LEU A 26 -6.48 1.09 -4.77
N VAL A 27 -7.29 0.46 -3.92
CA VAL A 27 -6.93 -0.85 -3.36
C VAL A 27 -6.78 -1.87 -4.49
N ALA A 28 -7.74 -1.90 -5.42
CA ALA A 28 -7.70 -2.85 -6.53
C ALA A 28 -6.50 -2.62 -7.42
N ASN A 29 -6.17 -1.36 -7.70
CA ASN A 29 -5.04 -1.03 -8.55
C ASN A 29 -3.70 -1.48 -7.94
N PHE A 30 -3.50 -1.22 -6.67
CA PHE A 30 -2.26 -1.61 -6.01
C PHE A 30 -2.18 -3.12 -5.81
N LYS A 31 -3.30 -3.77 -5.53
CA LYS A 31 -3.33 -5.23 -5.45
C LYS A 31 -2.95 -5.85 -6.79
N SER A 32 -3.53 -5.36 -7.88
CA SER A 32 -3.23 -5.85 -9.20
C SER A 32 -1.76 -5.64 -9.56
N LEU A 33 -1.22 -4.48 -9.22
CA LEU A 33 0.18 -4.18 -9.46
C LEU A 33 1.09 -5.17 -8.73
N ALA A 34 0.76 -5.48 -7.49
CA ALA A 34 1.53 -6.42 -6.71
C ALA A 34 1.44 -7.83 -7.29
N GLU A 35 0.26 -8.22 -7.77
CA GLU A 35 0.06 -9.53 -8.38
C GLU A 35 0.84 -9.69 -9.68
N GLN A 36 1.02 -8.61 -10.41
CA GLN A 36 1.77 -8.63 -11.66
C GLN A 36 3.29 -8.74 -11.42
N ASN A 37 3.75 -8.31 -10.27
CA ASN A 37 5.19 -8.23 -9.98
C ASN A 37 5.64 -9.15 -8.85
N GLY A 38 4.72 -9.88 -8.24
CA GLY A 38 5.06 -10.75 -7.13
C GLY A 38 4.04 -11.85 -6.97
N SER A 39 4.07 -12.48 -5.81
CA SER A 39 3.18 -13.60 -5.50
C SER A 39 2.72 -13.50 -4.06
N ALA A 40 1.82 -14.42 -3.68
CA ALA A 40 1.29 -14.49 -2.30
C ALA A 40 0.74 -13.15 -1.82
N VAL A 41 0.03 -12.46 -2.71
CA VAL A 41 -0.53 -11.14 -2.40
C VAL A 41 -1.77 -11.28 -1.55
N GLU A 42 -1.77 -10.59 -0.41
CA GLU A 42 -2.93 -10.54 0.47
C GLU A 42 -3.18 -9.08 0.83
N VAL A 43 -4.45 -8.73 0.89
CA VAL A 43 -4.87 -7.37 1.23
C VAL A 43 -5.81 -7.43 2.41
N GLU A 44 -5.54 -6.61 3.40
CA GLU A 44 -6.40 -6.49 4.57
C GLU A 44 -6.78 -5.02 4.71
N GLU A 45 -8.07 -4.73 4.65
CA GLU A 45 -8.56 -3.37 4.79
C GLU A 45 -8.96 -3.16 6.24
N TRP A 46 -8.22 -2.25 6.89
CA TRP A 46 -8.48 -1.97 8.30
C TRP A 46 -9.59 -0.94 8.50
N GLY A 47 -9.96 -0.23 7.43
CA GLY A 47 -11.01 0.77 7.49
C GLY A 47 -10.52 2.12 7.97
N SER A 48 -11.48 3.01 8.19
CA SER A 48 -11.18 4.37 8.62
C SER A 48 -10.72 4.37 10.08
N ARG A 49 -9.65 5.10 10.34
CA ARG A 49 -9.11 5.24 11.68
C ARG A 49 -8.63 6.66 11.90
N LYS A 50 -8.66 7.08 13.15
CA LYS A 50 -8.13 8.39 13.50
C LYS A 50 -6.63 8.37 13.38
N LEU A 51 -6.09 9.44 12.79
CA LEU A 51 -4.66 9.62 12.70
C LEU A 51 -4.12 10.09 14.04
N ALA A 52 -2.89 9.70 14.37
CA ALA A 52 -2.25 10.14 15.59
C ALA A 52 -2.04 11.65 15.60
N TYR A 53 -1.89 12.22 14.42
CA TYR A 53 -1.77 13.66 14.22
C TYR A 53 -2.35 13.98 12.85
N PRO A 54 -2.85 15.22 12.63
CA PRO A 54 -3.43 15.56 11.33
C PRO A 54 -2.39 15.52 10.21
N ILE A 55 -2.82 15.01 9.05
CA ILE A 55 -2.02 15.04 7.83
C ILE A 55 -2.81 15.86 6.83
N ASN A 56 -2.23 16.95 6.34
CA ASN A 56 -2.91 17.85 5.41
C ASN A 56 -4.29 18.27 5.93
N TYR A 57 -4.36 18.58 7.21
CA TYR A 57 -5.59 18.99 7.90
C TYR A 57 -6.64 17.88 8.00
N LYS A 58 -6.30 16.66 7.63
CA LYS A 58 -7.20 15.52 7.77
C LYS A 58 -6.89 14.81 9.08
N THR A 59 -7.93 14.41 9.79
CA THR A 59 -7.78 13.73 11.08
C THR A 59 -8.05 12.24 10.99
N GLU A 60 -8.55 11.77 9.85
CA GLU A 60 -8.84 10.36 9.62
C GLU A 60 -8.24 9.88 8.32
N GLY A 61 -7.97 8.60 8.25
CA GLY A 61 -7.47 7.97 7.04
C GLY A 61 -8.00 6.56 6.93
N TYR A 62 -8.08 6.06 5.71
CA TYR A 62 -8.50 4.68 5.47
C TYR A 62 -7.24 3.83 5.35
N TYR A 63 -7.07 2.90 6.28
CA TYR A 63 -5.86 2.09 6.39
C TYR A 63 -5.99 0.79 5.62
N VAL A 64 -4.97 0.47 4.86
CA VAL A 64 -4.89 -0.79 4.11
C VAL A 64 -3.54 -1.43 4.33
N LEU A 65 -3.56 -2.71 4.65
CA LEU A 65 -2.34 -3.51 4.77
C LEU A 65 -2.29 -4.46 3.59
N MET A 66 -1.15 -4.49 2.90
CA MET A 66 -0.95 -5.44 1.80
C MET A 66 0.36 -6.17 2.02
N THR A 67 0.33 -7.49 1.90
CA THR A 67 1.53 -8.30 1.99
C THR A 67 1.77 -9.00 0.67
N PHE A 68 3.02 -9.18 0.32
CA PHE A 68 3.37 -9.84 -0.93
C PHE A 68 4.80 -10.34 -0.88
N THR A 69 5.14 -11.22 -1.82
CA THR A 69 6.49 -11.73 -2.00
C THR A 69 6.97 -11.28 -3.36
N SER A 70 8.13 -10.66 -3.42
CA SER A 70 8.66 -10.18 -4.70
C SER A 70 10.17 -10.02 -4.64
N GLU A 71 10.77 -9.70 -5.80
CA GLU A 71 12.15 -9.32 -5.87
C GLU A 71 12.33 -7.93 -5.24
N PRO A 72 13.53 -7.63 -4.72
CA PRO A 72 13.76 -6.36 -4.02
C PRO A 72 13.54 -5.11 -4.87
N SER A 73 13.56 -5.24 -6.19
CA SER A 73 13.35 -4.10 -7.07
C SER A 73 11.90 -3.60 -7.06
N PHE A 74 10.94 -4.49 -6.83
CA PHE A 74 9.53 -4.10 -6.88
C PHE A 74 9.11 -3.15 -5.75
N PRO A 75 9.51 -3.36 -4.49
CA PRO A 75 9.10 -2.43 -3.42
C PRO A 75 9.49 -0.98 -3.70
N ARG A 76 10.63 -0.76 -4.34
CA ARG A 76 11.05 0.60 -4.70
C ARG A 76 10.09 1.22 -5.70
N GLU A 77 9.70 0.44 -6.70
CA GLU A 77 8.75 0.89 -7.70
C GLU A 77 7.38 1.14 -7.09
N LEU A 78 6.96 0.25 -6.21
CA LEU A 78 5.70 0.40 -5.51
C LEU A 78 5.68 1.65 -4.64
N ASP A 79 6.76 1.89 -3.92
CA ASP A 79 6.88 3.08 -3.07
C ASP A 79 6.77 4.35 -3.91
N ARG A 80 7.44 4.38 -5.05
CA ARG A 80 7.38 5.52 -5.94
C ARG A 80 5.95 5.77 -6.43
N LYS A 81 5.26 4.70 -6.83
CA LYS A 81 3.90 4.82 -7.33
C LYS A 81 2.93 5.26 -6.22
N LEU A 82 3.15 4.79 -5.00
CA LEU A 82 2.32 5.23 -3.87
C LEU A 82 2.53 6.71 -3.57
N ARG A 83 3.77 7.19 -3.68
CA ARG A 83 4.07 8.59 -3.40
C ARG A 83 3.46 9.55 -4.40
N ILE A 84 3.35 9.15 -5.65
CA ILE A 84 2.80 10.02 -6.69
C ILE A 84 1.33 9.81 -6.93
N ALA A 85 0.72 8.82 -6.29
CA ALA A 85 -0.71 8.54 -6.48
C ALA A 85 -1.56 9.56 -5.74
N ASP A 86 -2.55 10.10 -6.45
CA ASP A 86 -3.52 10.98 -5.80
C ASP A 86 -4.36 10.17 -4.83
N GLY A 87 -4.62 10.71 -3.67
CA GLY A 87 -5.46 10.06 -2.69
C GLY A 87 -4.70 9.24 -1.67
N ILE A 88 -3.41 9.04 -1.86
CA ILE A 88 -2.58 8.34 -0.86
C ILE A 88 -1.95 9.40 0.06
N MET A 89 -2.31 9.34 1.33
CA MET A 89 -1.81 10.29 2.32
C MET A 89 -0.43 9.91 2.82
N ARG A 90 -0.20 8.60 2.98
CA ARG A 90 1.05 8.11 3.54
C ARG A 90 1.22 6.64 3.19
N SER A 91 2.46 6.20 3.11
CA SER A 91 2.75 4.78 2.89
C SER A 91 4.03 4.39 3.61
N LEU A 92 4.10 3.13 3.99
CA LEU A 92 5.28 2.57 4.63
C LEU A 92 5.45 1.14 4.14
N ILE A 93 6.63 0.83 3.63
CA ILE A 93 6.95 -0.52 3.18
C ILE A 93 8.02 -1.10 4.09
N VAL A 94 7.76 -2.30 4.58
CA VAL A 94 8.68 -2.98 5.49
C VAL A 94 9.01 -4.34 4.91
N CYS A 95 10.29 -4.71 4.96
CA CYS A 95 10.72 -6.05 4.59
C CYS A 95 10.55 -6.94 5.81
N LYS A 96 9.76 -8.00 5.66
CA LYS A 96 9.51 -8.93 6.76
C LYS A 96 10.55 -10.03 6.86
N GLY A 97 11.55 -9.98 5.99
CA GLY A 97 12.57 -11.00 5.95
C GLY A 97 12.30 -12.04 4.89
N GLU A 98 13.07 -13.07 4.94
CA GLU A 98 12.98 -14.14 3.93
C GLU A 98 12.00 -15.20 4.28
#